data_1eb580407c28de8a7b06f31d53431eb4
#
_entry.id   1eb580407c28de8a7b06f31d53431eb4
#
_cell.length_a   1.000
_cell.length_b   1.000
_cell.length_c   1.000
_cell.angle_alpha   90.00
_cell.angle_beta   90.00
_cell.angle_gamma   90.00
#
_symmetry.space_group_name_H-M   'P 1'
#
loop_
_entity.id
_entity.type
_entity.pdbx_description
1 polymer ?
#
loop_
_entity_poly.entity_id
_entity_poly.type
_entity_poly.pdbx_seq_one_letter_code
_entity_poly.pdbx_strand_id
1 'polypeptide(L)'
;MTPTRLISNAVRKMEAEEFDLGPVPDDGILVENDYTAVSIGTEIYNWTHGGEPGGEPRFPRTTGYCNVGRVLEVGSGVEGIRVSDRVSGQGNHASHGILRSSSGIQVVQGGVDSKSAAFMVMAAIALHGVRVAQIELGSSVVVFGLGLVGQLSGQLSRLCGATPIVGVDLDEFRIAMAIHHGCDVGINPTHVEDLRSVITERCPEDGANIVLECTGLPKVYPQATALACLGGKFVAVGSPRGTVEMDFLKDVHLREVSILGAHQPKTPNDDHIYYRWTKARERGLVMRLMASDESPMKTACPSSSPSMRSPH
;
A
#
# COMPACT_ATOMS: atom_id res chain seq x y z
N MET A 1 -29.75 -6.47 12.59
CA MET A 1 -28.80 -5.63 13.35
C MET A 1 -28.60 -4.38 12.52
N THR A 2 -28.71 -3.18 13.12
CA THR A 2 -28.53 -1.92 12.38
C THR A 2 -27.06 -1.78 12.00
N PRO A 3 -26.73 -1.42 10.75
CA PRO A 3 -25.35 -1.18 10.33
C PRO A 3 -24.68 -0.05 11.12
N THR A 4 -23.40 -0.23 11.44
CA THR A 4 -22.57 0.76 12.15
C THR A 4 -21.33 1.11 11.33
N ARG A 5 -20.86 2.37 11.43
CA ARG A 5 -19.63 2.83 10.79
C ARG A 5 -18.81 3.74 11.70
N LEU A 6 -17.51 3.88 11.41
CA LEU A 6 -16.67 4.89 12.01
C LEU A 6 -16.73 6.17 11.18
N ILE A 7 -17.07 7.28 11.83
CA ILE A 7 -17.16 8.60 11.22
C ILE A 7 -16.29 9.60 11.97
N SER A 8 -15.65 10.49 11.25
CA SER A 8 -14.93 11.63 11.83
C SER A 8 -15.82 12.87 11.75
N ASN A 9 -16.23 13.41 12.89
CA ASN A 9 -17.13 14.57 13.00
C ASN A 9 -16.38 15.88 13.21
N ALA A 10 -15.11 15.82 13.62
CA ALA A 10 -14.20 16.96 13.78
C ALA A 10 -12.74 16.47 13.74
N VAL A 11 -11.80 17.41 13.67
CA VAL A 11 -10.36 17.12 13.85
C VAL A 11 -10.14 16.38 15.17
N ARG A 12 -9.45 15.24 15.10
CA ARG A 12 -9.14 14.35 16.24
C ARG A 12 -10.36 13.78 16.96
N LYS A 13 -11.53 13.78 16.32
CA LYS A 13 -12.76 13.20 16.86
C LYS A 13 -13.30 12.14 15.91
N MET A 14 -13.42 10.91 16.40
CA MET A 14 -13.96 9.77 15.68
C MET A 14 -14.99 9.07 16.56
N GLU A 15 -16.12 8.71 15.97
CA GLU A 15 -17.24 8.09 16.66
C GLU A 15 -17.79 6.93 15.84
N ALA A 16 -18.37 5.95 16.53
CA ALA A 16 -19.20 4.94 15.87
C ALA A 16 -20.64 5.46 15.82
N GLU A 17 -21.26 5.33 14.66
CA GLU A 17 -22.67 5.70 14.48
C GLU A 17 -23.44 4.60 13.74
N GLU A 18 -24.72 4.48 14.02
CA GLU A 18 -25.66 3.70 13.21
C GLU A 18 -25.99 4.49 11.93
N PHE A 19 -26.17 3.78 10.82
CA PHE A 19 -26.50 4.42 9.57
C PHE A 19 -27.39 3.54 8.69
N ASP A 20 -28.08 4.17 7.74
CA ASP A 20 -28.87 3.49 6.73
C ASP A 20 -28.01 3.28 5.47
N LEU A 21 -28.00 2.06 4.95
CA LEU A 21 -27.29 1.70 3.71
C LEU A 21 -28.08 2.09 2.44
N GLY A 22 -29.38 2.24 2.57
CA GLY A 22 -30.27 2.34 1.41
C GLY A 22 -30.34 1.04 0.58
N PRO A 23 -31.04 1.06 -0.57
CA PRO A 23 -31.17 -0.11 -1.44
C PRO A 23 -29.88 -0.43 -2.17
N VAL A 24 -29.64 -1.72 -2.43
CA VAL A 24 -28.50 -2.17 -3.25
C VAL A 24 -28.77 -1.76 -4.71
N PRO A 25 -27.88 -0.99 -5.33
CA PRO A 25 -28.03 -0.60 -6.73
C PRO A 25 -27.71 -1.75 -7.67
N ASP A 26 -28.16 -1.68 -8.92
CA ASP A 26 -27.96 -2.73 -9.91
C ASP A 26 -26.48 -3.11 -10.12
N ASP A 27 -25.55 -2.14 -10.03
CA ASP A 27 -24.10 -2.34 -10.17
C ASP A 27 -23.38 -2.58 -8.84
N GLY A 28 -24.09 -2.81 -7.74
CA GLY A 28 -23.57 -2.92 -6.39
C GLY A 28 -23.79 -4.27 -5.74
N ILE A 29 -23.05 -4.51 -4.67
CA ILE A 29 -23.23 -5.64 -3.77
C ILE A 29 -23.30 -5.14 -2.33
N LEU A 30 -24.15 -5.75 -1.50
CA LEU A 30 -24.15 -5.54 -0.06
C LEU A 30 -23.20 -6.56 0.59
N VAL A 31 -22.31 -6.06 1.42
CA VAL A 31 -21.31 -6.88 2.12
C VAL A 31 -21.42 -6.67 3.63
N GLU A 32 -21.47 -7.76 4.40
CA GLU A 32 -21.20 -7.78 5.83
C GLU A 32 -19.70 -7.95 6.02
N ASN A 33 -19.03 -7.00 6.67
CA ASN A 33 -17.58 -6.99 6.79
C ASN A 33 -17.10 -7.90 7.93
N ASP A 34 -16.18 -8.82 7.61
CA ASP A 34 -15.41 -9.60 8.60
C ASP A 34 -14.32 -8.71 9.21
N TYR A 35 -13.60 -7.97 8.35
CA TYR A 35 -12.49 -7.10 8.73
C TYR A 35 -12.40 -5.87 7.82
N THR A 36 -11.88 -4.80 8.40
CA THR A 36 -11.41 -3.63 7.65
C THR A 36 -9.97 -3.33 8.03
N ALA A 37 -9.11 -3.05 7.06
CA ALA A 37 -7.70 -2.76 7.31
C ALA A 37 -7.45 -1.26 7.42
N VAL A 38 -6.73 -0.86 8.48
CA VAL A 38 -6.40 0.56 8.75
C VAL A 38 -5.13 0.95 8.02
N SER A 39 -5.23 1.94 7.16
CA SER A 39 -4.08 2.62 6.55
C SER A 39 -3.59 3.73 7.47
N ILE A 40 -2.67 3.37 8.37
CA ILE A 40 -2.25 4.23 9.48
C ILE A 40 -1.86 5.65 9.00
N GLY A 41 -1.04 5.77 7.95
CA GLY A 41 -0.61 7.07 7.42
C GLY A 41 -1.78 7.94 6.93
N THR A 42 -2.71 7.35 6.18
CA THR A 42 -3.88 8.05 5.66
C THR A 42 -4.89 8.38 6.76
N GLU A 43 -5.17 7.43 7.65
CA GLU A 43 -6.16 7.62 8.71
C GLU A 43 -5.69 8.64 9.75
N ILE A 44 -4.43 8.59 10.19
CA ILE A 44 -3.88 9.59 11.11
C ILE A 44 -3.91 10.99 10.46
N TYR A 45 -3.51 11.10 9.19
CA TYR A 45 -3.57 12.38 8.50
C TYR A 45 -4.99 12.94 8.42
N ASN A 46 -5.94 12.12 8.00
CA ASN A 46 -7.35 12.50 7.90
C ASN A 46 -7.94 12.88 9.27
N TRP A 47 -7.60 12.13 10.30
CA TRP A 47 -8.03 12.38 11.67
C TRP A 47 -7.45 13.68 12.25
N THR A 48 -6.20 14.01 11.92
CA THR A 48 -5.51 15.19 12.44
C THR A 48 -5.77 16.47 11.64
N HIS A 49 -6.06 16.35 10.32
CA HIS A 49 -6.18 17.50 9.42
C HIS A 49 -7.58 17.63 8.80
N GLY A 50 -8.41 16.61 8.85
CA GLY A 50 -9.80 16.64 8.36
C GLY A 50 -10.00 16.64 6.86
N GLY A 51 -8.94 16.44 6.06
CA GLY A 51 -9.10 16.45 4.60
C GLY A 51 -7.79 16.47 3.80
N GLU A 52 -7.88 16.82 2.53
CA GLU A 52 -6.74 16.91 1.64
C GLU A 52 -5.78 18.06 2.04
N PRO A 53 -4.47 17.93 1.74
CA PRO A 53 -3.50 18.97 2.02
C PRO A 53 -3.89 20.32 1.38
N GLY A 54 -3.86 21.39 2.18
CA GLY A 54 -4.18 22.75 1.73
C GLY A 54 -5.68 23.03 1.51
N GLY A 55 -6.54 22.06 1.77
CA GLY A 55 -7.99 22.24 1.72
C GLY A 55 -8.59 22.55 3.10
N GLU A 56 -9.80 23.11 3.10
CA GLU A 56 -10.59 23.27 4.33
C GLU A 56 -11.00 21.89 4.87
N PRO A 57 -10.93 21.68 6.20
CA PRO A 57 -11.43 20.45 6.81
C PRO A 57 -12.91 20.21 6.48
N ARG A 58 -13.23 19.00 6.03
CA ARG A 58 -14.62 18.63 5.68
C ARG A 58 -15.11 17.55 6.63
N PHE A 59 -16.16 17.89 7.36
CA PHE A 59 -16.86 16.99 8.28
C PHE A 59 -18.38 17.05 8.07
N PRO A 60 -19.13 15.97 8.36
CA PRO A 60 -18.66 14.66 8.75
C PRO A 60 -18.04 13.91 7.57
N ARG A 61 -17.08 12.99 7.85
CA ARG A 61 -16.47 12.17 6.82
C ARG A 61 -16.36 10.70 7.24
N THR A 62 -16.60 9.81 6.32
CA THR A 62 -16.37 8.38 6.51
C THR A 62 -14.85 8.06 6.55
N THR A 63 -14.49 7.00 7.23
CA THR A 63 -13.11 6.53 7.39
C THR A 63 -12.94 5.15 6.77
N GLY A 64 -11.69 4.79 6.43
CA GLY A 64 -11.36 3.51 5.83
C GLY A 64 -11.59 3.45 4.30
N TYR A 65 -10.90 2.48 3.69
CA TYR A 65 -11.03 2.19 2.26
C TYR A 65 -10.60 0.75 1.90
N CYS A 66 -10.48 -0.12 2.90
CA CYS A 66 -10.06 -1.52 2.70
C CYS A 66 -10.96 -2.42 3.53
N ASN A 67 -11.69 -3.31 2.88
CA ASN A 67 -12.56 -4.24 3.57
C ASN A 67 -12.52 -5.64 2.96
N VAL A 68 -12.93 -6.61 3.75
CA VAL A 68 -13.24 -7.98 3.35
C VAL A 68 -14.46 -8.43 4.12
N GLY A 69 -15.34 -9.16 3.45
CA GLY A 69 -16.55 -9.63 4.08
C GLY A 69 -17.36 -10.58 3.19
N ARG A 70 -18.53 -10.91 3.65
CA ARG A 70 -19.46 -11.83 2.99
C ARG A 70 -20.56 -11.06 2.26
N VAL A 71 -20.83 -11.46 1.04
CA VAL A 71 -21.91 -10.90 0.21
C VAL A 71 -23.27 -11.33 0.75
N LEU A 72 -24.14 -10.37 1.07
CA LEU A 72 -25.51 -10.58 1.52
C LEU A 72 -26.52 -10.40 0.39
N GLU A 73 -26.26 -9.46 -0.54
CA GLU A 73 -27.14 -9.14 -1.66
C GLU A 73 -26.33 -8.74 -2.88
N VAL A 74 -26.81 -9.03 -4.07
CA VAL A 74 -26.15 -8.74 -5.34
C VAL A 74 -27.12 -8.02 -6.26
N GLY A 75 -26.72 -6.85 -6.76
CA GLY A 75 -27.48 -6.08 -7.74
C GLY A 75 -27.58 -6.81 -9.10
N SER A 76 -28.64 -6.54 -9.83
CA SER A 76 -29.02 -7.26 -11.06
C SER A 76 -27.99 -7.16 -12.21
N GLY A 77 -27.16 -6.13 -12.21
CA GLY A 77 -26.09 -5.90 -13.20
C GLY A 77 -24.71 -6.42 -12.79
N VAL A 78 -24.58 -7.08 -11.64
CA VAL A 78 -23.28 -7.59 -11.17
C VAL A 78 -23.06 -9.02 -11.65
N GLU A 79 -21.98 -9.27 -12.36
CA GLU A 79 -21.59 -10.59 -12.85
C GLU A 79 -20.43 -11.19 -12.04
N GLY A 80 -20.38 -12.52 -11.94
CA GLY A 80 -19.26 -13.26 -11.37
C GLY A 80 -19.17 -13.24 -9.83
N ILE A 81 -20.10 -12.59 -9.14
CA ILE A 81 -20.20 -12.55 -7.67
C ILE A 81 -21.58 -13.07 -7.24
N ARG A 82 -21.63 -13.87 -6.19
CA ARG A 82 -22.85 -14.50 -5.67
C ARG A 82 -23.04 -14.21 -4.18
N VAL A 83 -24.27 -14.27 -3.74
CA VAL A 83 -24.60 -14.27 -2.30
C VAL A 83 -23.80 -15.35 -1.58
N SER A 84 -23.27 -15.05 -0.42
CA SER A 84 -22.36 -15.85 0.40
C SER A 84 -20.91 -15.91 -0.09
N ASP A 85 -20.57 -15.37 -1.24
CA ASP A 85 -19.17 -15.23 -1.62
C ASP A 85 -18.44 -14.35 -0.60
N ARG A 86 -17.17 -14.69 -0.34
CA ARG A 86 -16.28 -13.83 0.43
C ARG A 86 -15.52 -12.92 -0.54
N VAL A 87 -15.65 -11.62 -0.35
CA VAL A 87 -15.08 -10.61 -1.24
C VAL A 87 -14.19 -9.63 -0.50
N SER A 88 -13.18 -9.10 -1.19
CA SER A 88 -12.39 -7.96 -0.73
C SER A 88 -12.55 -6.79 -1.70
N GLY A 89 -12.61 -5.57 -1.16
CA GLY A 89 -12.87 -4.38 -1.96
C GLY A 89 -12.49 -3.08 -1.27
N GLN A 90 -12.99 -2.00 -1.85
CA GLN A 90 -12.78 -0.66 -1.34
C GLN A 90 -14.02 -0.18 -0.60
N GLY A 91 -14.03 -0.37 0.72
CA GLY A 91 -15.12 0.01 1.61
C GLY A 91 -14.63 0.69 2.87
N ASN A 92 -15.52 1.44 3.52
CA ASN A 92 -15.23 2.18 4.74
C ASN A 92 -15.10 1.26 5.96
N HIS A 93 -14.61 1.80 7.08
CA HIS A 93 -14.66 1.14 8.38
C HIS A 93 -16.11 1.09 8.89
N ALA A 94 -16.79 0.02 8.54
CA ALA A 94 -18.19 -0.20 8.86
C ALA A 94 -18.47 -1.70 9.04
N SER A 95 -19.55 -2.04 9.73
CA SER A 95 -20.02 -3.43 9.85
C SER A 95 -20.55 -3.94 8.50
N HIS A 96 -21.15 -3.07 7.70
CA HIS A 96 -21.70 -3.38 6.38
C HIS A 96 -21.33 -2.28 5.38
N GLY A 97 -21.32 -2.61 4.09
CA GLY A 97 -21.07 -1.63 3.04
C GLY A 97 -21.63 -2.06 1.69
N ILE A 98 -22.01 -1.09 0.88
CA ILE A 98 -22.34 -1.30 -0.53
C ILE A 98 -21.08 -1.02 -1.36
N LEU A 99 -20.59 -2.04 -2.06
CA LEU A 99 -19.44 -1.93 -2.96
C LEU A 99 -19.93 -1.91 -4.40
N ARG A 100 -19.37 -1.03 -5.23
CA ARG A 100 -19.67 -0.96 -6.67
C ARG A 100 -18.79 -1.92 -7.45
N SER A 101 -19.32 -2.62 -8.45
CA SER A 101 -18.59 -3.54 -9.31
C SER A 101 -17.39 -2.87 -10.00
N SER A 102 -17.54 -1.59 -10.40
CA SER A 102 -16.47 -0.77 -10.99
C SER A 102 -15.31 -0.48 -10.04
N SER A 103 -15.46 -0.72 -8.73
CA SER A 103 -14.39 -0.49 -7.74
C SER A 103 -13.31 -1.59 -7.73
N GLY A 104 -13.40 -2.60 -8.59
CA GLY A 104 -12.41 -3.68 -8.67
C GLY A 104 -12.48 -4.68 -7.51
N ILE A 105 -13.69 -5.02 -7.08
CA ILE A 105 -13.97 -6.08 -6.11
C ILE A 105 -13.34 -7.39 -6.58
N GLN A 106 -12.79 -8.17 -5.64
CA GLN A 106 -12.26 -9.50 -5.91
C GLN A 106 -12.92 -10.53 -4.98
N VAL A 107 -13.35 -11.65 -5.57
CA VAL A 107 -13.71 -12.84 -4.77
C VAL A 107 -12.45 -13.38 -4.12
N VAL A 108 -12.50 -13.60 -2.81
CA VAL A 108 -11.37 -14.13 -2.04
C VAL A 108 -11.19 -15.60 -2.36
N GLN A 109 -10.03 -15.94 -2.90
CA GLN A 109 -9.70 -17.31 -3.31
C GLN A 109 -9.54 -18.25 -2.10
N GLY A 110 -9.77 -19.52 -2.32
CA GLY A 110 -9.53 -20.54 -1.30
C GLY A 110 -8.09 -20.49 -0.79
N GLY A 111 -7.92 -20.69 0.53
CA GLY A 111 -6.60 -20.62 1.18
C GLY A 111 -6.17 -19.23 1.64
N VAL A 112 -6.80 -18.14 1.17
CA VAL A 112 -6.56 -16.79 1.69
C VAL A 112 -7.49 -16.53 2.86
N ASP A 113 -6.92 -16.18 4.02
CA ASP A 113 -7.70 -15.78 5.19
C ASP A 113 -8.23 -14.34 5.06
N SER A 114 -9.32 -14.02 5.79
CA SER A 114 -9.96 -12.70 5.67
C SER A 114 -9.06 -11.56 6.15
N LYS A 115 -8.17 -11.77 7.14
CA LYS A 115 -7.27 -10.72 7.60
C LYS A 115 -6.27 -10.34 6.52
N SER A 116 -5.67 -11.32 5.85
CA SER A 116 -4.77 -11.08 4.70
C SER A 116 -5.52 -10.42 3.54
N ALA A 117 -6.70 -10.90 3.19
CA ALA A 117 -7.51 -10.35 2.12
C ALA A 117 -7.94 -8.89 2.34
N ALA A 118 -8.07 -8.44 3.60
CA ALA A 118 -8.38 -7.05 3.93
C ALA A 118 -7.30 -6.06 3.43
N PHE A 119 -6.05 -6.52 3.24
CA PHE A 119 -4.93 -5.69 2.74
C PHE A 119 -4.85 -5.60 1.22
N MET A 120 -5.74 -6.24 0.46
CA MET A 120 -5.68 -6.29 -1.01
C MET A 120 -5.53 -4.91 -1.65
N VAL A 121 -6.30 -3.90 -1.20
CA VAL A 121 -6.25 -2.55 -1.78
C VAL A 121 -4.89 -1.89 -1.51
N MET A 122 -4.34 -2.04 -0.31
CA MET A 122 -3.01 -1.51 0.03
C MET A 122 -1.89 -2.24 -0.73
N ALA A 123 -2.02 -3.55 -0.92
CA ALA A 123 -1.10 -4.31 -1.74
C ALA A 123 -1.15 -3.90 -3.22
N ALA A 124 -2.33 -3.53 -3.74
CA ALA A 124 -2.44 -2.95 -5.08
C ALA A 124 -1.76 -1.58 -5.19
N ILE A 125 -1.76 -0.77 -4.12
CA ILE A 125 -0.98 0.50 -4.08
C ILE A 125 0.51 0.20 -4.19
N ALA A 126 1.04 -0.73 -3.41
CA ALA A 126 2.44 -1.15 -3.49
C ALA A 126 2.79 -1.72 -4.87
N LEU A 127 1.94 -2.60 -5.42
CA LEU A 127 2.10 -3.16 -6.77
C LEU A 127 2.16 -2.08 -7.85
N HIS A 128 1.31 -1.05 -7.74
CA HIS A 128 1.34 0.07 -8.67
C HIS A 128 2.69 0.81 -8.62
N GLY A 129 3.24 1.06 -7.41
CA GLY A 129 4.57 1.64 -7.25
C GLY A 129 5.67 0.82 -7.90
N VAL A 130 5.67 -0.49 -7.67
CA VAL A 130 6.62 -1.45 -8.27
C VAL A 130 6.53 -1.46 -9.79
N ARG A 131 5.32 -1.34 -10.36
CA ARG A 131 5.12 -1.23 -11.82
C ARG A 131 5.61 0.07 -12.41
N VAL A 132 5.33 1.21 -11.74
CA VAL A 132 5.83 2.51 -12.17
C VAL A 132 7.36 2.53 -12.14
N ALA A 133 7.97 1.87 -11.16
CA ALA A 133 9.40 1.71 -11.05
C ALA A 133 10.00 0.91 -12.22
N GLN A 134 9.22 0.01 -12.85
CA GLN A 134 9.72 -0.90 -13.90
C GLN A 134 10.92 -1.71 -13.42
N ILE A 135 10.76 -2.38 -12.29
CA ILE A 135 11.82 -3.24 -11.72
C ILE A 135 12.12 -4.38 -12.68
N GLU A 136 13.39 -4.56 -12.98
CA GLU A 136 13.91 -5.63 -13.82
C GLU A 136 14.66 -6.66 -12.97
N LEU A 137 14.87 -7.84 -13.52
CA LEU A 137 15.66 -8.89 -12.89
C LEU A 137 17.09 -8.39 -12.60
N GLY A 138 17.50 -8.43 -11.33
CA GLY A 138 18.81 -7.95 -10.88
C GLY A 138 18.84 -6.47 -10.48
N SER A 139 17.74 -5.71 -10.64
CA SER A 139 17.68 -4.33 -10.15
C SER A 139 17.96 -4.25 -8.66
N SER A 140 18.84 -3.35 -8.23
CA SER A 140 19.00 -2.97 -6.83
C SER A 140 17.89 -2.01 -6.41
N VAL A 141 17.23 -2.30 -5.29
CA VAL A 141 16.06 -1.54 -4.81
C VAL A 141 16.29 -1.08 -3.37
N VAL A 142 16.11 0.21 -3.13
CA VAL A 142 15.96 0.75 -1.77
C VAL A 142 14.48 1.01 -1.51
N VAL A 143 13.94 0.45 -0.42
CA VAL A 143 12.61 0.77 0.09
C VAL A 143 12.76 1.73 1.27
N PHE A 144 12.43 2.99 1.07
CA PHE A 144 12.55 4.04 2.07
C PHE A 144 11.21 4.21 2.80
N GLY A 145 11.16 3.77 4.07
CA GLY A 145 9.95 3.63 4.88
C GLY A 145 9.35 2.23 4.81
N LEU A 146 9.42 1.50 5.91
CA LEU A 146 8.99 0.10 6.03
C LEU A 146 7.65 -0.04 6.78
N GLY A 147 6.76 0.94 6.62
CA GLY A 147 5.36 0.78 6.96
C GLY A 147 4.69 -0.30 6.08
N LEU A 148 3.39 -0.49 6.20
CA LEU A 148 2.68 -1.55 5.48
C LEU A 148 2.92 -1.52 3.96
N VAL A 149 2.86 -0.33 3.34
CA VAL A 149 3.11 -0.18 1.90
C VAL A 149 4.56 -0.53 1.56
N GLY A 150 5.53 -0.10 2.38
CA GLY A 150 6.95 -0.42 2.19
C GLY A 150 7.25 -1.92 2.32
N GLN A 151 6.68 -2.59 3.35
CA GLN A 151 6.77 -4.05 3.51
C GLN A 151 6.29 -4.78 2.24
N LEU A 152 5.12 -4.40 1.74
CA LEU A 152 4.53 -4.99 0.54
C LEU A 152 5.34 -4.63 -0.72
N SER A 153 5.89 -3.42 -0.81
CA SER A 153 6.75 -3.01 -1.94
C SER A 153 8.04 -3.82 -2.00
N GLY A 154 8.68 -4.09 -0.85
CA GLY A 154 9.86 -4.95 -0.78
C GLY A 154 9.58 -6.38 -1.26
N GLN A 155 8.49 -6.98 -0.78
CA GLN A 155 8.07 -8.32 -1.18
C GLN A 155 7.75 -8.40 -2.69
N LEU A 156 7.02 -7.42 -3.22
CA LEU A 156 6.68 -7.35 -4.64
C LEU A 156 7.93 -7.09 -5.51
N SER A 157 8.89 -6.29 -5.03
CA SER A 157 10.17 -6.09 -5.70
C SER A 157 10.95 -7.40 -5.80
N ARG A 158 10.96 -8.21 -4.74
CA ARG A 158 11.58 -9.56 -4.75
C ARG A 158 10.92 -10.46 -5.81
N LEU A 159 9.59 -10.45 -5.91
CA LEU A 159 8.88 -11.22 -6.94
C LEU A 159 9.18 -10.75 -8.37
N CYS A 160 9.62 -9.50 -8.56
CA CYS A 160 10.11 -8.99 -9.84
C CYS A 160 11.59 -9.36 -10.11
N GLY A 161 12.27 -9.99 -9.15
CA GLY A 161 13.67 -10.39 -9.28
C GLY A 161 14.66 -9.32 -8.87
N ALA A 162 14.25 -8.31 -8.08
CA ALA A 162 15.16 -7.32 -7.52
C ALA A 162 16.18 -7.96 -6.58
N THR A 163 17.45 -7.52 -6.69
CA THR A 163 18.55 -7.93 -5.81
C THR A 163 19.75 -6.97 -5.95
N PRO A 164 20.28 -6.39 -4.85
CA PRO A 164 19.76 -6.48 -3.48
C PRO A 164 18.51 -5.62 -3.26
N ILE A 165 17.73 -5.96 -2.21
CA ILE A 165 16.67 -5.12 -1.68
C ILE A 165 17.09 -4.61 -0.31
N VAL A 166 17.21 -3.29 -0.16
CA VAL A 166 17.61 -2.65 1.07
C VAL A 166 16.41 -1.89 1.67
N GLY A 167 16.01 -2.26 2.87
CA GLY A 167 14.96 -1.58 3.62
C GLY A 167 15.52 -0.49 4.53
N VAL A 168 14.93 0.70 4.54
CA VAL A 168 15.34 1.83 5.40
C VAL A 168 14.15 2.30 6.23
N ASP A 169 14.25 2.26 7.56
CA ASP A 169 13.25 2.79 8.50
C ASP A 169 13.92 3.18 9.83
N LEU A 170 13.21 3.97 10.64
CA LEU A 170 13.64 4.33 11.99
C LEU A 170 13.26 3.26 13.04
N ASP A 171 12.35 2.38 12.72
CA ASP A 171 11.75 1.38 13.61
C ASP A 171 12.40 0.00 13.38
N GLU A 172 13.15 -0.48 14.38
CA GLU A 172 13.86 -1.76 14.34
C GLU A 172 12.92 -2.95 14.14
N PHE A 173 11.70 -2.90 14.68
CA PHE A 173 10.72 -3.97 14.47
C PHE A 173 10.30 -4.06 12.99
N ARG A 174 10.07 -2.91 12.34
CA ARG A 174 9.75 -2.87 10.90
C ARG A 174 10.90 -3.32 10.04
N ILE A 175 12.13 -2.96 10.42
CA ILE A 175 13.36 -3.43 9.76
C ILE A 175 13.47 -4.95 9.85
N ALA A 176 13.34 -5.52 11.05
CA ALA A 176 13.38 -6.97 11.25
C ALA A 176 12.30 -7.70 10.47
N MET A 177 11.08 -7.15 10.43
CA MET A 177 9.99 -7.68 9.59
C MET A 177 10.34 -7.64 8.09
N ALA A 178 10.91 -6.55 7.59
CA ALA A 178 11.28 -6.42 6.19
C ALA A 178 12.34 -7.45 5.78
N ILE A 179 13.34 -7.68 6.62
CA ILE A 179 14.35 -8.73 6.41
C ILE A 179 13.68 -10.11 6.40
N HIS A 180 12.80 -10.39 7.36
CA HIS A 180 12.07 -11.66 7.41
C HIS A 180 11.22 -11.91 6.15
N HIS A 181 10.70 -10.85 5.53
CA HIS A 181 9.81 -10.92 4.37
C HIS A 181 10.50 -10.64 3.03
N GLY A 182 11.82 -10.64 2.96
CA GLY A 182 12.53 -10.65 1.70
C GLY A 182 13.42 -9.45 1.36
N CYS A 183 13.59 -8.48 2.27
CA CYS A 183 14.72 -7.55 2.15
C CYS A 183 16.03 -8.27 2.50
N ASP A 184 17.09 -7.98 1.75
CA ASP A 184 18.40 -8.56 1.99
C ASP A 184 19.13 -7.86 3.15
N VAL A 185 18.88 -6.55 3.30
CA VAL A 185 19.50 -5.68 4.30
C VAL A 185 18.46 -4.73 4.86
N GLY A 186 18.52 -4.44 6.14
CA GLY A 186 17.74 -3.40 6.81
C GLY A 186 18.66 -2.38 7.47
N ILE A 187 18.36 -1.11 7.33
CA ILE A 187 19.18 0.00 7.82
C ILE A 187 18.31 0.98 8.60
N ASN A 188 18.73 1.27 9.83
CA ASN A 188 18.24 2.42 10.57
C ASN A 188 19.17 3.60 10.28
N PRO A 189 18.70 4.66 9.61
CA PRO A 189 19.53 5.79 9.23
C PRO A 189 20.08 6.59 10.41
N THR A 190 19.54 6.39 11.62
CA THR A 190 20.08 7.03 12.84
C THR A 190 21.29 6.29 13.42
N HIS A 191 21.58 5.07 12.97
CA HIS A 191 22.69 4.25 13.42
C HIS A 191 23.89 4.28 12.47
N VAL A 192 23.83 5.08 11.40
CA VAL A 192 24.91 5.22 10.42
C VAL A 192 25.27 6.69 10.24
N GLU A 193 26.57 6.98 10.05
CA GLU A 193 27.03 8.36 9.85
C GLU A 193 26.60 8.90 8.47
N ASP A 194 26.69 8.06 7.43
CA ASP A 194 26.31 8.41 6.06
C ASP A 194 25.52 7.26 5.40
N LEU A 195 24.22 7.45 5.30
CA LEU A 195 23.33 6.49 4.67
C LEU A 195 23.68 6.26 3.18
N ARG A 196 24.13 7.30 2.47
CA ARG A 196 24.54 7.18 1.07
C ARG A 196 25.70 6.21 0.90
N SER A 197 26.75 6.36 1.68
CA SER A 197 27.91 5.46 1.65
C SER A 197 27.53 4.02 1.90
N VAL A 198 26.66 3.77 2.93
CA VAL A 198 26.19 2.41 3.23
C VAL A 198 25.39 1.81 2.07
N ILE A 199 24.55 2.58 1.39
CA ILE A 199 23.80 2.11 0.22
C ILE A 199 24.75 1.83 -0.94
N THR A 200 25.73 2.69 -1.21
CA THR A 200 26.73 2.50 -2.26
C THR A 200 27.54 1.20 -2.07
N GLU A 201 27.89 0.86 -0.84
CA GLU A 201 28.58 -0.39 -0.53
C GLU A 201 27.71 -1.65 -0.76
N ARG A 202 26.41 -1.51 -0.72
CA ARG A 202 25.45 -2.61 -0.86
C ARG A 202 24.91 -2.78 -2.28
N CYS A 203 24.91 -1.69 -3.07
CA CYS A 203 24.38 -1.68 -4.44
C CYS A 203 25.51 -1.62 -5.46
N PRO A 204 25.47 -2.42 -6.54
CA PRO A 204 26.61 -2.57 -7.49
C PRO A 204 26.98 -1.27 -8.24
N GLU A 205 26.04 -0.32 -8.41
CA GLU A 205 26.16 0.79 -9.36
C GLU A 205 26.27 2.16 -8.70
N ASP A 206 27.03 2.27 -7.61
CA ASP A 206 27.16 3.51 -6.83
C ASP A 206 25.81 4.09 -6.42
N GLY A 207 24.96 3.26 -5.89
CA GLY A 207 23.60 3.56 -5.44
C GLY A 207 22.57 2.58 -5.98
N ALA A 208 21.31 2.78 -5.65
CA ALA A 208 20.23 1.90 -6.05
C ALA A 208 19.69 2.26 -7.45
N ASN A 209 19.40 1.25 -8.28
CA ASN A 209 18.69 1.47 -9.54
C ASN A 209 17.32 2.10 -9.28
N ILE A 210 16.68 1.71 -8.17
CA ILE A 210 15.34 2.16 -7.82
C ILE A 210 15.25 2.48 -6.34
N VAL A 211 14.68 3.65 -6.03
CA VAL A 211 14.31 4.06 -4.67
C VAL A 211 12.78 4.18 -4.59
N LEU A 212 12.14 3.31 -3.83
CA LEU A 212 10.71 3.36 -3.55
C LEU A 212 10.47 4.15 -2.26
N GLU A 213 9.99 5.38 -2.37
CA GLU A 213 9.66 6.23 -1.23
C GLU A 213 8.26 5.89 -0.73
N CYS A 214 8.16 5.27 0.46
CA CYS A 214 6.92 4.76 1.04
C CYS A 214 6.51 5.47 2.34
N THR A 215 7.26 6.50 2.78
CA THR A 215 6.91 7.25 4.00
C THR A 215 5.81 8.27 3.76
N GLY A 216 5.77 8.88 2.56
CA GLY A 216 4.92 10.01 2.24
C GLY A 216 5.33 11.30 2.96
N LEU A 217 6.57 11.40 3.43
CA LEU A 217 7.12 12.59 4.12
C LEU A 217 7.99 13.39 3.15
N PRO A 218 7.55 14.57 2.66
CA PRO A 218 8.33 15.35 1.71
C PRO A 218 9.76 15.64 2.17
N LYS A 219 9.97 15.87 3.47
CA LYS A 219 11.28 16.18 4.04
C LYS A 219 12.37 15.14 3.78
N VAL A 220 12.01 13.88 3.50
CA VAL A 220 12.99 12.82 3.22
C VAL A 220 13.34 12.69 1.74
N TYR A 221 12.63 13.38 0.85
CA TYR A 221 12.81 13.27 -0.60
C TYR A 221 14.23 13.58 -1.08
N PRO A 222 14.90 14.68 -0.62
CA PRO A 222 16.29 14.94 -1.03
C PRO A 222 17.22 13.80 -0.62
N GLN A 223 17.14 13.34 0.62
CA GLN A 223 17.95 12.23 1.11
C GLN A 223 17.66 10.93 0.34
N ALA A 224 16.38 10.58 0.15
CA ALA A 224 15.99 9.36 -0.53
C ALA A 224 16.37 9.41 -2.03
N THR A 225 16.20 10.55 -2.72
CA THR A 225 16.62 10.73 -4.12
C THR A 225 18.14 10.57 -4.27
N ALA A 226 18.91 11.05 -3.29
CA ALA A 226 20.36 10.90 -3.27
C ALA A 226 20.83 9.43 -3.20
N LEU A 227 20.02 8.49 -2.80
CA LEU A 227 20.36 7.05 -2.75
C LEU A 227 20.30 6.37 -4.12
N ALA A 228 19.65 6.96 -5.13
CA ALA A 228 19.61 6.39 -6.48
C ALA A 228 20.99 6.43 -7.14
N CYS A 229 21.33 5.50 -8.00
CA CYS A 229 22.53 5.54 -8.86
C CYS A 229 22.40 6.57 -10.00
N LEU A 230 23.43 6.72 -10.82
CA LEU A 230 23.35 7.49 -12.07
C LEU A 230 22.31 6.85 -13.00
N GLY A 231 21.35 7.66 -13.51
CA GLY A 231 20.25 7.16 -14.34
C GLY A 231 19.17 6.39 -13.57
N GLY A 232 19.28 6.32 -12.24
CA GLY A 232 18.34 5.60 -11.39
C GLY A 232 16.97 6.27 -11.30
N LYS A 233 16.04 5.63 -10.61
CA LYS A 233 14.65 6.09 -10.45
C LYS A 233 14.30 6.32 -8.98
N PHE A 234 13.71 7.47 -8.68
CA PHE A 234 13.01 7.73 -7.43
C PHE A 234 11.51 7.66 -7.68
N VAL A 235 10.81 6.82 -6.95
CA VAL A 235 9.36 6.60 -7.10
C VAL A 235 8.63 6.97 -5.82
N ALA A 236 7.80 8.02 -5.90
CA ALA A 236 6.93 8.43 -4.80
C ALA A 236 5.71 7.51 -4.71
N VAL A 237 5.77 6.51 -3.84
CA VAL A 237 4.69 5.55 -3.57
C VAL A 237 3.85 6.01 -2.38
N GLY A 238 4.49 6.48 -1.32
CA GLY A 238 3.84 7.14 -0.20
C GLY A 238 3.18 8.44 -0.67
N SER A 239 1.98 8.75 -0.16
CA SER A 239 1.26 9.99 -0.53
C SER A 239 1.93 11.21 0.12
N PRO A 240 2.71 12.03 -0.62
CA PRO A 240 3.41 13.18 -0.05
C PRO A 240 2.43 14.29 0.29
N ARG A 241 2.55 14.82 1.49
CA ARG A 241 1.69 15.90 1.98
C ARG A 241 2.55 17.05 2.49
N GLY A 242 2.71 18.08 1.68
CA GLY A 242 3.53 19.24 1.96
C GLY A 242 4.54 19.53 0.86
N THR A 243 5.51 20.39 1.16
CA THR A 243 6.56 20.87 0.25
C THR A 243 7.93 20.57 0.83
N VAL A 244 8.94 20.51 -0.05
CA VAL A 244 10.35 20.37 0.31
C VAL A 244 11.20 21.07 -0.74
N GLU A 245 12.32 21.66 -0.33
CA GLU A 245 13.34 22.18 -1.25
C GLU A 245 14.26 21.04 -1.72
N MET A 246 14.59 21.03 -3.00
CA MET A 246 15.54 20.11 -3.63
C MET A 246 16.49 20.88 -4.55
N ASP A 247 17.75 20.48 -4.56
CA ASP A 247 18.74 20.97 -5.55
C ASP A 247 18.59 20.14 -6.83
N PHE A 248 17.73 20.59 -7.75
CA PHE A 248 17.50 19.89 -9.01
C PHE A 248 18.74 19.73 -9.87
N LEU A 249 19.73 20.63 -9.76
CA LEU A 249 20.98 20.46 -10.50
C LEU A 249 21.75 19.24 -9.98
N LYS A 250 21.97 19.15 -8.68
CA LYS A 250 22.78 18.09 -8.07
C LYS A 250 22.03 16.77 -7.91
N ASP A 251 20.79 16.85 -7.45
CA ASP A 251 20.04 15.66 -7.05
C ASP A 251 19.38 14.95 -8.24
N VAL A 252 19.10 15.70 -9.32
CA VAL A 252 18.36 15.18 -10.48
C VAL A 252 19.17 15.29 -11.77
N HIS A 253 19.51 16.54 -12.21
CA HIS A 253 20.04 16.77 -13.55
C HIS A 253 21.41 16.12 -13.77
N LEU A 254 22.39 16.39 -12.89
CA LEU A 254 23.76 15.85 -13.03
C LEU A 254 23.84 14.34 -12.80
N ARG A 255 22.79 13.75 -12.26
CA ARG A 255 22.71 12.30 -11.96
C ARG A 255 21.71 11.58 -12.85
N GLU A 256 21.05 12.30 -13.77
CA GLU A 256 20.02 11.74 -14.67
C GLU A 256 18.92 10.96 -13.95
N VAL A 257 18.61 11.32 -12.69
CA VAL A 257 17.60 10.61 -11.89
C VAL A 257 16.20 10.94 -12.40
N SER A 258 15.39 9.90 -12.62
CA SER A 258 13.97 10.05 -12.92
C SER A 258 13.15 10.14 -11.64
N ILE A 259 12.33 11.18 -11.49
CA ILE A 259 11.37 11.31 -10.38
C ILE A 259 9.98 10.94 -10.88
N LEU A 260 9.38 9.88 -10.33
CA LEU A 260 8.11 9.30 -10.76
C LEU A 260 7.08 9.31 -9.64
N GLY A 261 5.86 9.72 -9.95
CA GLY A 261 4.72 9.62 -9.03
C GLY A 261 3.93 8.34 -9.25
N ALA A 262 3.60 7.62 -8.18
CA ALA A 262 2.80 6.40 -8.23
C ALA A 262 1.50 6.54 -7.44
N HIS A 263 0.45 7.02 -8.09
CA HIS A 263 -0.86 7.26 -7.47
C HIS A 263 -1.91 6.24 -7.94
N GLN A 264 -1.99 5.10 -7.26
CA GLN A 264 -2.87 3.97 -7.62
C GLN A 264 -4.35 4.34 -7.84
N PRO A 265 -4.99 5.30 -7.13
CA PRO A 265 -6.35 5.71 -7.46
C PRO A 265 -6.59 6.19 -8.88
N LYS A 266 -5.54 6.58 -9.62
CA LYS A 266 -5.58 6.96 -11.05
C LYS A 266 -5.46 5.78 -12.02
N THR A 267 -5.21 4.57 -11.53
CA THR A 267 -5.27 3.37 -12.37
C THR A 267 -6.65 3.29 -13.03
N PRO A 268 -6.74 3.06 -14.36
CA PRO A 268 -8.01 2.97 -15.06
C PRO A 268 -8.92 1.87 -14.52
N ASN A 269 -10.23 2.09 -14.55
CA ASN A 269 -11.22 1.05 -14.25
C ASN A 269 -11.37 0.10 -15.45
N ASP A 270 -11.38 0.67 -16.66
CA ASP A 270 -11.61 -0.03 -17.92
C ASP A 270 -10.33 -0.16 -18.73
N ASP A 271 -10.36 -0.99 -19.77
CA ASP A 271 -9.25 -1.21 -20.69
C ASP A 271 -8.82 0.09 -21.37
N HIS A 272 -7.52 0.34 -21.37
CA HIS A 272 -6.91 1.54 -21.94
C HIS A 272 -5.76 1.17 -22.86
N ILE A 273 -5.71 1.75 -24.07
CA ILE A 273 -4.73 1.38 -25.10
C ILE A 273 -3.26 1.61 -24.70
N TYR A 274 -3.00 2.60 -23.84
CA TYR A 274 -1.65 2.93 -23.36
C TYR A 274 -1.35 2.42 -21.96
N TYR A 275 -2.33 1.81 -21.28
CA TYR A 275 -2.15 1.37 -19.91
C TYR A 275 -2.68 -0.05 -19.72
N ARG A 276 -1.78 -1.00 -19.68
CA ARG A 276 -2.07 -2.44 -19.65
C ARG A 276 -2.89 -2.89 -18.44
N TRP A 277 -2.79 -2.17 -17.33
CA TRP A 277 -3.31 -2.60 -16.06
C TRP A 277 -4.52 -1.76 -15.63
N THR A 278 -5.63 -2.44 -15.37
CA THR A 278 -6.80 -1.86 -14.73
C THR A 278 -6.79 -2.14 -13.22
N LYS A 279 -7.61 -1.43 -12.44
CA LYS A 279 -7.77 -1.71 -11.00
C LYS A 279 -8.14 -3.18 -10.76
N ALA A 280 -9.06 -3.71 -11.54
CA ALA A 280 -9.48 -5.11 -11.43
C ALA A 280 -8.32 -6.08 -11.70
N ARG A 281 -7.50 -5.83 -12.73
CA ARG A 281 -6.33 -6.67 -13.05
C ARG A 281 -5.25 -6.59 -11.97
N GLU A 282 -4.98 -5.41 -11.41
CA GLU A 282 -4.02 -5.23 -10.31
C GLU A 282 -4.46 -5.99 -9.06
N ARG A 283 -5.70 -5.78 -8.64
CA ARG A 283 -6.27 -6.44 -7.46
C ARG A 283 -6.41 -7.94 -7.65
N GLY A 284 -6.80 -8.37 -8.84
CA GLY A 284 -6.85 -9.80 -9.20
C GLY A 284 -5.47 -10.46 -9.14
N LEU A 285 -4.40 -9.78 -9.57
CA LEU A 285 -3.04 -10.28 -9.41
C LEU A 285 -2.65 -10.37 -7.93
N VAL A 286 -2.90 -9.32 -7.15
CA VAL A 286 -2.65 -9.33 -5.70
C VAL A 286 -3.35 -10.52 -5.04
N MET A 287 -4.63 -10.76 -5.35
CA MET A 287 -5.38 -11.87 -4.77
C MET A 287 -4.77 -13.23 -5.15
N ARG A 288 -4.32 -13.41 -6.39
CA ARG A 288 -3.61 -14.63 -6.82
C ARG A 288 -2.27 -14.80 -6.11
N LEU A 289 -1.51 -13.72 -5.93
CA LEU A 289 -0.25 -13.76 -5.18
C LEU A 289 -0.51 -14.16 -3.72
N MET A 290 -1.52 -13.61 -3.07
CA MET A 290 -1.91 -13.99 -1.71
C MET A 290 -2.33 -15.46 -1.60
N ALA A 291 -2.91 -16.03 -2.66
CA ALA A 291 -3.34 -17.43 -2.70
C ALA A 291 -2.21 -18.42 -3.01
N SER A 292 -1.10 -17.97 -3.59
CA SER A 292 0.00 -18.86 -3.95
C SER A 292 0.81 -19.30 -2.72
N ASP A 293 1.26 -20.57 -2.71
CA ASP A 293 2.01 -21.12 -1.58
C ASP A 293 3.42 -20.53 -1.45
N GLU A 294 3.99 -20.07 -2.56
CA GLU A 294 5.32 -19.49 -2.66
C GLU A 294 5.35 -17.99 -2.35
N SER A 295 4.18 -17.36 -2.11
CA SER A 295 4.13 -15.91 -1.93
C SER A 295 4.50 -15.47 -0.52
N PRO A 296 5.45 -14.56 -0.36
CA PRO A 296 5.76 -13.94 0.92
C PRO A 296 4.58 -13.11 1.47
N MET A 297 3.60 -12.76 0.64
CA MET A 297 2.45 -11.94 1.03
C MET A 297 1.49 -12.63 2.02
N LYS A 298 1.55 -13.95 2.18
CA LYS A 298 0.78 -14.67 3.21
C LYS A 298 1.15 -14.29 4.64
N THR A 299 2.37 -13.82 4.86
CA THR A 299 2.93 -13.55 6.19
C THR A 299 2.96 -12.05 6.55
N ALA A 300 2.50 -11.17 5.68
CA ALA A 300 2.51 -9.71 5.89
C ALA A 300 1.52 -9.24 6.99
N CYS A 301 0.71 -10.13 7.55
CA CYS A 301 -0.20 -9.80 8.65
C CYS A 301 0.51 -9.99 10.00
N PRO A 302 0.59 -8.97 10.88
CA PRO A 302 1.25 -9.07 12.19
C PRO A 302 0.65 -10.10 13.15
N SER A 303 -0.46 -10.74 12.81
CA SER A 303 -1.15 -11.72 13.64
C SER A 303 -0.49 -13.11 13.70
N SER A 304 0.57 -13.36 12.94
CA SER A 304 1.37 -14.59 12.97
C SER A 304 2.77 -14.36 13.55
N SER A 305 2.88 -13.60 14.65
CA SER A 305 4.14 -13.54 15.41
C SER A 305 4.55 -14.96 15.78
N PRO A 306 5.77 -15.41 15.43
CA PRO A 306 6.30 -16.61 16.05
C PRO A 306 6.35 -16.33 17.56
N SER A 307 5.78 -17.21 18.36
CA SER A 307 5.92 -17.16 19.81
C SER A 307 7.42 -16.97 20.13
N MET A 308 7.78 -15.85 20.73
CA MET A 308 9.11 -15.70 21.32
C MET A 308 9.27 -16.82 22.34
N ARG A 309 9.99 -17.86 21.96
CA ARG A 309 10.48 -18.82 22.94
C ARG A 309 11.53 -18.06 23.76
N SER A 310 11.22 -17.79 25.01
CA SER A 310 12.17 -17.31 26.01
C SER A 310 13.42 -18.23 25.98
N PRO A 311 14.64 -17.69 25.93
CA PRO A 311 15.82 -18.48 26.17
C PRO A 311 15.82 -18.93 27.64
N HIS A 312 15.88 -20.24 27.85
CA HIS A 312 16.26 -20.82 29.11
C HIS A 312 17.78 -20.70 29.30
#